data_c7a8edec26c522d3c2eac4b94e61e532
#
_entry.id   c7a8edec26c522d3c2eac4b94e61e532
#
_cell.length_a   1.000
_cell.length_b   1.000
_cell.length_c   1.000
_cell.angle_alpha   90.00
_cell.angle_beta   90.00
_cell.angle_gamma   90.00
#
_symmetry.space_group_name_H-M   'P 1'
#
loop_
_entity.id
_entity.type
_entity.pdbx_description
1 polymer ?
#
loop_
_entity_poly.entity_id
_entity_poly.type
_entity_poly.pdbx_seq_one_letter_code
_entity_poly.pdbx_strand_id
1 'polypeptide(L)'
;MRGNARGPRPNVANPGKLLLRLLSYIFKNYGFACIIVVICLFITVFSSVQGTLFMQTLIDDYIIPLTKQASPDFTELAHAIGRVAIFYACGVLASFAQSKIMVYVTQGTLRNLRNDMFIHMEGLPIRYFDTHPHGDIMSTYTNDIDTLRQMISQSIPQVLNSAVTIVSVLGAMIVLNIPLTIITLFMVGVMLYATKVVGGASAKYFIAQQRDIATVNGYIEEMMNGQKVVKVFTHEEESIADFNKLNDQLFESADNANKFGNILMPINAQLGNVSYVLVALVGGILALEGAGGFTLGKLASFLTFNKSFSQPINQLSMQINNIVMALAGSERIFNLLDEKPETDDGYVTLVRAKKENGQITECSERTGMWAWKHVHQADGSVDYIELKGDVVFDDVDFGYNPDKMVLHNVDLFATPGQKIAFVGSTGAGKTTITNLINRFYDIQDGKIRYDGININKIKKDDLRHSLGIVLQDTHLFTATVMENIRYGKLDATDEEVIAAAKLANADTFIHQLPDGYNTLLTGDGANLSQGQRQLLAIARAAIADPPVLILDEATSSIDTRTEKIVQDGMDKLMRGRTTFVIAHRLSTVRNSDCIMVLEQGRIIERGNHEQLMEEHGKYYQLYTGNLAE
;
A
#
# COMPACT_ATOMS: atom_id res chain seq x y z
N MET A 1 -26.09 -1.03 11.18
CA MET A 1 -25.65 0.39 11.32
C MET A 1 -25.42 0.94 9.91
N ARG A 2 -26.25 1.90 9.46
CA ARG A 2 -26.11 2.50 8.12
C ARG A 2 -24.89 3.42 8.11
N GLY A 3 -23.74 2.92 7.68
CA GLY A 3 -22.57 3.72 7.40
C GLY A 3 -22.85 4.62 6.19
N ASN A 4 -22.73 5.94 6.37
CA ASN A 4 -22.76 6.94 5.32
C ASN A 4 -21.60 6.70 4.35
N ALA A 5 -21.82 5.93 3.28
CA ALA A 5 -20.92 5.87 2.14
C ALA A 5 -21.03 7.17 1.32
N ARG A 6 -20.55 8.27 1.87
CA ARG A 6 -20.06 9.38 1.06
C ARG A 6 -18.65 8.99 0.67
N GLY A 7 -18.45 8.54 -0.57
CA GLY A 7 -17.12 8.56 -1.17
C GLY A 7 -16.64 10.02 -1.11
N PRO A 8 -15.64 10.38 -0.30
CA PRO A 8 -15.17 11.74 -0.26
C PRO A 8 -14.51 12.03 -1.62
N ARG A 9 -14.79 13.20 -2.21
CA ARG A 9 -13.78 13.83 -3.06
C ARG A 9 -12.48 13.73 -2.27
N PRO A 10 -11.36 13.28 -2.86
CA PRO A 10 -10.10 13.28 -2.15
C PRO A 10 -9.80 14.74 -1.78
N ASN A 11 -10.08 15.08 -0.55
CA ASN A 11 -9.85 16.41 -0.01
C ASN A 11 -8.39 16.41 0.45
N VAL A 12 -7.49 16.57 -0.52
CA VAL A 12 -6.05 16.69 -0.26
C VAL A 12 -5.86 17.95 0.59
N ALA A 13 -5.43 17.78 1.81
CA ALA A 13 -5.35 18.87 2.79
C ALA A 13 -4.46 20.03 2.31
N ASN A 14 -3.38 19.76 1.54
CA ASN A 14 -2.46 20.77 1.00
C ASN A 14 -1.86 20.30 -0.34
N PRO A 15 -2.59 20.38 -1.47
CA PRO A 15 -2.14 19.82 -2.75
C PRO A 15 -0.83 20.42 -3.25
N GLY A 16 -0.60 21.72 -3.01
CA GLY A 16 0.65 22.39 -3.43
C GLY A 16 1.88 21.90 -2.66
N LYS A 17 1.76 21.71 -1.33
CA LYS A 17 2.86 21.20 -0.51
C LYS A 17 3.19 19.74 -0.87
N LEU A 18 2.17 18.94 -1.15
CA LEU A 18 2.33 17.54 -1.53
C LEU A 18 2.99 17.41 -2.91
N LEU A 19 2.56 18.23 -3.89
CA LEU A 19 3.18 18.29 -5.21
C LEU A 19 4.65 18.69 -5.11
N LEU A 20 4.97 19.71 -4.30
CA LEU A 20 6.36 20.13 -4.07
C LEU A 20 7.20 19.02 -3.44
N ARG A 21 6.65 18.28 -2.47
CA ARG A 21 7.34 17.12 -1.86
C ARG A 21 7.65 16.05 -2.88
N LEU A 22 6.68 15.71 -3.73
CA LEU A 22 6.87 14.73 -4.79
C LEU A 22 7.89 15.20 -5.83
N LEU A 23 7.79 16.45 -6.29
CA LEU A 23 8.77 17.02 -7.21
C LEU A 23 10.16 17.03 -6.60
N SER A 24 10.29 17.40 -5.32
CA SER A 24 11.58 17.36 -4.60
C SER A 24 12.16 15.95 -4.55
N TYR A 25 11.31 14.93 -4.32
CA TYR A 25 11.74 13.53 -4.34
C TYR A 25 12.27 13.10 -5.71
N ILE A 26 11.58 13.49 -6.79
CA ILE A 26 11.98 13.21 -8.18
C ILE A 26 13.31 13.95 -8.50
N PHE A 27 13.38 15.26 -8.20
CA PHE A 27 14.56 16.06 -8.50
C PHE A 27 15.79 15.63 -7.72
N LYS A 28 15.66 15.19 -6.47
CA LYS A 28 16.76 14.67 -5.67
C LYS A 28 17.46 13.48 -6.35
N ASN A 29 16.69 12.61 -7.00
CA ASN A 29 17.21 11.38 -7.59
C ASN A 29 17.48 11.51 -9.10
N TYR A 30 16.72 12.34 -9.82
CA TYR A 30 16.74 12.43 -11.29
C TYR A 30 16.80 13.86 -11.83
N GLY A 31 17.29 14.83 -11.04
CA GLY A 31 17.27 16.25 -11.37
C GLY A 31 17.90 16.58 -12.72
N PHE A 32 19.08 16.00 -13.04
CA PHE A 32 19.74 16.20 -14.33
C PHE A 32 18.90 15.71 -15.50
N ALA A 33 18.28 14.55 -15.39
CA ALA A 33 17.38 14.00 -16.40
C ALA A 33 16.14 14.90 -16.62
N CYS A 34 15.57 15.42 -15.53
CA CYS A 34 14.45 16.38 -15.61
C CYS A 34 14.83 17.68 -16.32
N ILE A 35 16.03 18.20 -16.11
CA ILE A 35 16.52 19.39 -16.83
C ILE A 35 16.60 19.11 -18.34
N ILE A 36 17.16 17.95 -18.73
CA ILE A 36 17.22 17.56 -20.16
C ILE A 36 15.81 17.45 -20.74
N VAL A 37 14.84 16.87 -20.01
CA VAL A 37 13.43 16.77 -20.44
C VAL A 37 12.86 18.17 -20.72
N VAL A 38 13.10 19.14 -19.85
CA VAL A 38 12.63 20.53 -20.03
C VAL A 38 13.29 21.15 -21.26
N ILE A 39 14.59 20.96 -21.47
CA ILE A 39 15.29 21.46 -22.67
C ILE A 39 14.70 20.83 -23.93
N CYS A 40 14.50 19.51 -23.96
CA CYS A 40 13.89 18.81 -25.09
C CYS A 40 12.47 19.35 -25.39
N LEU A 41 11.68 19.66 -24.35
CA LEU A 41 10.36 20.24 -24.47
C LEU A 41 10.42 21.61 -25.17
N PHE A 42 11.33 22.50 -24.77
CA PHE A 42 11.51 23.79 -25.41
C PHE A 42 11.93 23.65 -26.89
N ILE A 43 12.84 22.72 -27.19
CA ILE A 43 13.25 22.44 -28.58
C ILE A 43 12.07 21.96 -29.40
N THR A 44 11.24 21.06 -28.88
CA THR A 44 10.04 20.53 -29.56
C THR A 44 9.04 21.62 -29.86
N VAL A 45 8.69 22.46 -28.86
CA VAL A 45 7.76 23.57 -29.04
C VAL A 45 8.31 24.63 -30.01
N PHE A 46 9.59 24.99 -29.86
CA PHE A 46 10.23 25.95 -30.77
C PHE A 46 10.21 25.46 -32.23
N SER A 47 10.54 24.19 -32.46
CA SER A 47 10.51 23.58 -33.79
C SER A 47 9.09 23.63 -34.39
N SER A 48 8.07 23.37 -33.59
CA SER A 48 6.65 23.46 -34.04
C SER A 48 6.22 24.89 -34.39
N VAL A 49 6.60 25.86 -33.56
CA VAL A 49 6.29 27.30 -33.84
C VAL A 49 7.02 27.79 -35.08
N GLN A 50 8.31 27.47 -35.24
CA GLN A 50 9.08 27.83 -36.44
C GLN A 50 8.50 27.20 -37.71
N GLY A 51 8.08 25.93 -37.65
CA GLY A 51 7.41 25.27 -38.78
C GLY A 51 6.11 25.94 -39.18
N THR A 52 5.33 26.47 -38.20
CA THR A 52 4.11 27.22 -38.49
C THR A 52 4.40 28.63 -39.06
N LEU A 53 5.41 29.33 -38.53
CA LEU A 53 5.84 30.63 -39.07
C LEU A 53 6.41 30.51 -40.49
N PHE A 54 7.07 29.38 -40.79
CA PHE A 54 7.56 29.13 -42.15
C PHE A 54 6.44 29.14 -43.22
N MET A 55 5.19 28.84 -42.85
CA MET A 55 4.05 28.92 -43.77
C MET A 55 3.90 30.34 -44.34
N GLN A 56 4.15 31.37 -43.50
CA GLN A 56 4.19 32.75 -43.96
C GLN A 56 5.32 32.95 -44.99
N THR A 57 6.54 32.61 -44.62
CA THR A 57 7.72 32.74 -45.51
C THR A 57 7.55 31.95 -46.80
N LEU A 58 7.00 30.74 -46.72
CA LEU A 58 6.73 29.90 -47.88
C LEU A 58 5.79 30.57 -48.87
N ILE A 59 4.71 31.18 -48.40
CA ILE A 59 3.70 31.81 -49.27
C ILE A 59 4.21 33.15 -49.77
N ASP A 60 4.66 34.04 -48.88
CA ASP A 60 4.97 35.44 -49.21
C ASP A 60 6.30 35.58 -49.94
N ASP A 61 7.35 34.86 -49.54
CA ASP A 61 8.71 35.05 -50.04
C ASP A 61 9.06 34.10 -51.21
N TYR A 62 8.37 32.93 -51.30
CA TYR A 62 8.67 31.96 -52.35
C TYR A 62 7.52 31.74 -53.33
N ILE A 63 6.31 31.35 -52.89
CA ILE A 63 5.23 30.95 -53.79
C ILE A 63 4.74 32.14 -54.61
N ILE A 64 4.38 33.27 -53.97
CA ILE A 64 3.87 34.46 -54.68
C ILE A 64 4.88 35.01 -55.67
N PRO A 65 6.18 35.16 -55.37
CA PRO A 65 7.17 35.58 -56.36
C PRO A 65 7.35 34.61 -57.52
N LEU A 66 7.38 33.28 -57.24
CA LEU A 66 7.54 32.24 -58.25
C LEU A 66 6.37 32.20 -59.24
N THR A 67 5.13 32.48 -58.81
CA THR A 67 3.96 32.53 -59.72
C THR A 67 3.98 33.69 -60.71
N LYS A 68 4.84 34.71 -60.45
CA LYS A 68 4.99 35.89 -61.35
C LYS A 68 6.14 35.73 -62.33
N GLN A 69 6.94 34.68 -62.26
CA GLN A 69 8.06 34.40 -63.15
C GLN A 69 7.64 33.54 -64.33
N ALA A 70 8.15 33.85 -65.50
CA ALA A 70 7.86 33.09 -66.75
C ALA A 70 8.60 31.71 -66.75
N SER A 71 9.72 31.60 -66.07
CA SER A 71 10.50 30.35 -65.82
C SER A 71 10.90 30.27 -64.35
N PRO A 72 10.08 29.63 -63.49
CA PRO A 72 10.34 29.60 -62.06
C PRO A 72 11.56 28.72 -61.69
N ASP A 73 12.50 29.28 -60.89
CA ASP A 73 13.62 28.53 -60.30
C ASP A 73 13.26 28.10 -58.86
N PHE A 74 13.22 26.78 -58.63
CA PHE A 74 12.85 26.19 -57.34
C PHE A 74 14.04 25.96 -56.40
N THR A 75 15.25 26.34 -56.76
CA THR A 75 16.50 26.04 -55.97
C THR A 75 16.41 26.68 -54.58
N GLU A 76 16.05 27.95 -54.50
CA GLU A 76 15.93 28.67 -53.23
C GLU A 76 14.81 28.11 -52.33
N LEU A 77 13.69 27.73 -52.94
CA LEU A 77 12.59 27.08 -52.25
C LEU A 77 13.02 25.73 -51.67
N ALA A 78 13.77 24.91 -52.44
CA ALA A 78 14.29 23.63 -51.97
C ALA A 78 15.22 23.81 -50.76
N HIS A 79 16.10 24.81 -50.77
CA HIS A 79 16.97 25.15 -49.64
C HIS A 79 16.17 25.59 -48.38
N ALA A 80 15.12 26.36 -48.56
CA ALA A 80 14.24 26.80 -47.47
C ALA A 80 13.48 25.63 -46.86
N ILE A 81 12.92 24.73 -47.67
CA ILE A 81 12.27 23.49 -47.22
C ILE A 81 13.28 22.61 -46.47
N GLY A 82 14.52 22.48 -47.00
CA GLY A 82 15.58 21.72 -46.35
C GLY A 82 15.91 22.24 -44.94
N ARG A 83 15.97 23.55 -44.74
CA ARG A 83 16.19 24.17 -43.42
C ARG A 83 15.05 23.80 -42.43
N VAL A 84 13.81 23.90 -42.86
CA VAL A 84 12.65 23.58 -42.02
C VAL A 84 12.59 22.08 -41.71
N ALA A 85 12.95 21.24 -42.68
CA ALA A 85 13.05 19.79 -42.44
C ALA A 85 14.08 19.45 -41.30
N ILE A 86 15.18 20.21 -41.22
CA ILE A 86 16.15 20.07 -40.11
C ILE A 86 15.49 20.47 -38.78
N PHE A 87 14.74 21.57 -38.70
CA PHE A 87 14.02 21.95 -37.49
C PHE A 87 13.04 20.85 -37.03
N TYR A 88 12.24 20.31 -37.97
CA TYR A 88 11.34 19.21 -37.64
C TYR A 88 12.09 17.96 -37.20
N ALA A 89 13.18 17.59 -37.86
CA ALA A 89 14.02 16.46 -37.44
C ALA A 89 14.57 16.64 -36.01
N CYS A 90 15.08 17.85 -35.68
CA CYS A 90 15.49 18.19 -34.33
C CYS A 90 14.33 18.08 -33.31
N GLY A 91 13.12 18.56 -33.69
CA GLY A 91 11.93 18.45 -32.85
C GLY A 91 11.53 17.00 -32.58
N VAL A 92 11.56 16.15 -33.62
CA VAL A 92 11.26 14.71 -33.49
C VAL A 92 12.29 14.02 -32.58
N LEU A 93 13.58 14.28 -32.78
CA LEU A 93 14.64 13.71 -31.95
C LEU A 93 14.52 14.16 -30.48
N ALA A 94 14.21 15.45 -30.27
CA ALA A 94 13.98 15.98 -28.93
C ALA A 94 12.76 15.33 -28.25
N SER A 95 11.65 15.19 -28.97
CA SER A 95 10.45 14.52 -28.47
C SER A 95 10.70 13.04 -28.13
N PHE A 96 11.44 12.33 -28.98
CA PHE A 96 11.84 10.95 -28.72
C PHE A 96 12.73 10.85 -27.47
N ALA A 97 13.76 11.71 -27.36
CA ALA A 97 14.64 11.76 -26.21
C ALA A 97 13.88 12.09 -24.92
N GLN A 98 12.99 13.08 -24.96
CA GLN A 98 12.10 13.43 -23.85
C GLN A 98 11.28 12.23 -23.37
N SER A 99 10.60 11.54 -24.29
CA SER A 99 9.77 10.37 -23.97
C SER A 99 10.60 9.24 -23.33
N LYS A 100 11.76 8.92 -23.91
CA LYS A 100 12.66 7.88 -23.40
C LYS A 100 13.20 8.21 -22.02
N ILE A 101 13.63 9.45 -21.79
CA ILE A 101 14.14 9.90 -20.49
C ILE A 101 13.00 9.90 -19.45
N MET A 102 11.78 10.32 -19.83
CA MET A 102 10.65 10.29 -18.90
C MET A 102 10.29 8.87 -18.45
N VAL A 103 10.40 7.86 -19.32
CA VAL A 103 10.24 6.46 -18.91
C VAL A 103 11.27 6.08 -17.86
N TYR A 104 12.54 6.43 -18.07
CA TYR A 104 13.63 6.16 -17.11
C TYR A 104 13.37 6.85 -15.76
N VAL A 105 13.04 8.14 -15.77
CA VAL A 105 12.73 8.91 -14.55
C VAL A 105 11.54 8.31 -13.82
N THR A 106 10.46 8.01 -14.55
CA THR A 106 9.24 7.46 -13.96
C THR A 106 9.48 6.10 -13.31
N GLN A 107 10.01 5.14 -14.06
CA GLN A 107 10.22 3.80 -13.54
C GLN A 107 11.25 3.75 -12.41
N GLY A 108 12.30 4.57 -12.51
CA GLY A 108 13.29 4.71 -11.46
C GLY A 108 12.70 5.31 -10.17
N THR A 109 11.88 6.36 -10.29
CA THR A 109 11.17 6.97 -9.14
C THR A 109 10.26 5.96 -8.46
N LEU A 110 9.45 5.22 -9.25
CA LEU A 110 8.52 4.23 -8.68
C LEU A 110 9.26 3.05 -8.03
N ARG A 111 10.38 2.62 -8.60
CA ARG A 111 11.22 1.59 -7.98
C ARG A 111 11.73 2.05 -6.61
N ASN A 112 12.31 3.25 -6.55
CA ASN A 112 12.84 3.80 -5.30
C ASN A 112 11.71 3.95 -4.26
N LEU A 113 10.57 4.48 -4.69
CA LEU A 113 9.42 4.68 -3.79
C LEU A 113 8.88 3.37 -3.22
N ARG A 114 8.76 2.31 -4.05
CA ARG A 114 8.35 0.98 -3.56
C ARG A 114 9.37 0.40 -2.57
N ASN A 115 10.66 0.59 -2.84
CA ASN A 115 11.70 0.14 -1.91
C ASN A 115 11.62 0.89 -0.58
N ASP A 116 11.51 2.23 -0.62
CA ASP A 116 11.40 3.05 0.58
C ASP A 116 10.16 2.69 1.40
N MET A 117 9.01 2.50 0.72
CA MET A 117 7.77 2.06 1.36
C MET A 117 7.91 0.68 2.00
N PHE A 118 8.53 -0.28 1.32
CA PHE A 118 8.67 -1.64 1.83
C PHE A 118 9.61 -1.68 3.04
N ILE A 119 10.78 -1.04 2.94
CA ILE A 119 11.74 -0.95 4.05
C ILE A 119 11.09 -0.26 5.26
N HIS A 120 10.33 0.79 5.03
CA HIS A 120 9.64 1.51 6.10
C HIS A 120 8.52 0.65 6.73
N MET A 121 7.74 -0.05 5.91
CA MET A 121 6.67 -0.94 6.35
C MET A 121 7.18 -2.06 7.27
N GLU A 122 8.33 -2.67 6.95
CA GLU A 122 8.97 -3.69 7.80
C GLU A 122 9.39 -3.14 9.18
N GLY A 123 9.62 -1.84 9.27
CA GLY A 123 9.96 -1.16 10.54
C GLY A 123 8.75 -0.65 11.33
N LEU A 124 7.50 -0.86 10.86
CA LEU A 124 6.31 -0.37 11.56
C LEU A 124 5.89 -1.29 12.72
N PRO A 125 5.31 -0.72 13.80
CA PRO A 125 4.79 -1.51 14.89
C PRO A 125 3.56 -2.33 14.47
N ILE A 126 3.33 -3.47 15.12
CA ILE A 126 2.17 -4.34 14.86
C ILE A 126 0.84 -3.58 14.96
N ARG A 127 0.75 -2.58 15.84
CA ARG A 127 -0.41 -1.69 15.95
C ARG A 127 -0.86 -1.10 14.61
N TYR A 128 0.08 -0.78 13.72
CA TYR A 128 -0.25 -0.26 12.40
C TYR A 128 -1.08 -1.27 11.58
N PHE A 129 -0.63 -2.52 11.57
CA PHE A 129 -1.30 -3.60 10.83
C PHE A 129 -2.64 -4.00 11.46
N ASP A 130 -2.76 -3.91 12.79
CA ASP A 130 -4.02 -4.20 13.50
C ASP A 130 -5.08 -3.11 13.28
N THR A 131 -4.66 -1.87 12.99
CA THR A 131 -5.58 -0.72 12.81
C THR A 131 -5.87 -0.38 11.35
N HIS A 132 -5.10 -0.90 10.39
CA HIS A 132 -5.25 -0.65 8.96
C HIS A 132 -5.56 -1.95 8.21
N PRO A 133 -6.66 -2.00 7.42
CA PRO A 133 -6.95 -3.17 6.59
C PRO A 133 -5.81 -3.47 5.61
N HIS A 134 -5.41 -4.73 5.50
CA HIS A 134 -4.36 -5.15 4.57
C HIS A 134 -4.66 -4.76 3.12
N GLY A 135 -5.95 -4.75 2.72
CA GLY A 135 -6.39 -4.30 1.40
C GLY A 135 -6.07 -2.84 1.12
N ASP A 136 -6.18 -1.96 2.13
CA ASP A 136 -5.86 -0.53 1.98
C ASP A 136 -4.35 -0.32 1.82
N ILE A 137 -3.55 -1.04 2.62
CA ILE A 137 -2.08 -1.03 2.49
C ILE A 137 -1.68 -1.54 1.10
N MET A 138 -2.26 -2.65 0.63
CA MET A 138 -1.97 -3.22 -0.69
C MET A 138 -2.41 -2.28 -1.83
N SER A 139 -3.55 -1.58 -1.67
CA SER A 139 -4.02 -0.57 -2.63
C SER A 139 -3.01 0.57 -2.80
N THR A 140 -2.28 0.94 -1.74
CA THR A 140 -1.22 1.95 -1.81
C THR A 140 -0.04 1.48 -2.68
N TYR A 141 0.33 0.19 -2.61
CA TYR A 141 1.38 -0.40 -3.46
C TYR A 141 0.97 -0.61 -4.92
N THR A 142 -0.32 -0.76 -5.19
CA THR A 142 -0.85 -1.06 -6.53
C THR A 142 -1.47 0.17 -7.18
N ASN A 143 -2.65 0.57 -6.73
CA ASN A 143 -3.47 1.63 -7.36
C ASN A 143 -2.84 3.01 -7.23
N ASP A 144 -2.33 3.36 -6.03
CA ASP A 144 -1.76 4.69 -5.81
C ASP A 144 -0.44 4.86 -6.55
N ILE A 145 0.39 3.84 -6.56
CA ILE A 145 1.62 3.83 -7.37
C ILE A 145 1.30 3.94 -8.87
N ASP A 146 0.22 3.31 -9.37
CA ASP A 146 -0.14 3.41 -10.80
C ASP A 146 -0.68 4.79 -11.16
N THR A 147 -1.51 5.41 -10.33
CA THR A 147 -1.96 6.80 -10.53
C THR A 147 -0.80 7.77 -10.50
N LEU A 148 0.17 7.55 -9.62
CA LEU A 148 1.41 8.32 -9.56
C LEU A 148 2.26 8.14 -10.82
N ARG A 149 2.36 6.92 -11.35
CA ARG A 149 3.00 6.62 -12.63
C ARG A 149 2.41 7.46 -13.76
N GLN A 150 1.08 7.50 -13.87
CA GLN A 150 0.38 8.27 -14.90
C GLN A 150 0.66 9.77 -14.75
N MET A 151 0.65 10.29 -13.53
CA MET A 151 0.95 11.70 -13.28
C MET A 151 2.39 12.05 -13.69
N ILE A 152 3.38 11.27 -13.29
CA ILE A 152 4.79 11.54 -13.59
C ILE A 152 5.08 11.38 -15.09
N SER A 153 4.60 10.26 -15.71
CA SER A 153 4.92 9.95 -17.11
C SER A 153 4.15 10.76 -18.13
N GLN A 154 2.93 11.19 -17.80
CA GLN A 154 2.02 11.82 -18.76
C GLN A 154 1.53 13.20 -18.31
N SER A 155 0.94 13.31 -17.09
CA SER A 155 0.25 14.56 -16.71
C SER A 155 1.22 15.72 -16.52
N ILE A 156 2.32 15.55 -15.81
CA ILE A 156 3.31 16.62 -15.58
C ILE A 156 3.96 17.07 -16.91
N PRO A 157 4.49 16.17 -17.76
CA PRO A 157 5.04 16.56 -19.06
C PRO A 157 4.00 17.25 -19.96
N GLN A 158 2.76 16.74 -19.99
CA GLN A 158 1.69 17.31 -20.81
C GLN A 158 1.27 18.70 -20.36
N VAL A 159 1.17 18.94 -19.04
CA VAL A 159 0.88 20.28 -18.50
C VAL A 159 2.01 21.25 -18.84
N LEU A 160 3.27 20.87 -18.68
CA LEU A 160 4.41 21.70 -19.04
C LEU A 160 4.44 21.98 -20.54
N ASN A 161 4.23 20.96 -21.38
CA ASN A 161 4.17 21.12 -22.84
C ASN A 161 3.04 22.07 -23.25
N SER A 162 1.84 21.89 -22.70
CA SER A 162 0.68 22.75 -22.99
C SER A 162 0.93 24.19 -22.56
N ALA A 163 1.51 24.42 -21.38
CA ALA A 163 1.82 25.75 -20.89
C ALA A 163 2.83 26.47 -21.79
N VAL A 164 3.95 25.81 -22.15
CA VAL A 164 4.96 26.38 -23.04
C VAL A 164 4.38 26.63 -24.43
N THR A 165 3.57 25.71 -24.98
CA THR A 165 2.93 25.86 -26.27
C THR A 165 1.98 27.06 -26.28
N ILE A 166 1.10 27.20 -25.27
CA ILE A 166 0.17 28.34 -25.17
C ILE A 166 0.93 29.67 -25.15
N VAL A 167 1.98 29.77 -24.30
CA VAL A 167 2.76 31.01 -24.21
C VAL A 167 3.47 31.33 -25.54
N SER A 168 4.11 30.32 -26.17
CA SER A 168 4.85 30.49 -27.42
C SER A 168 3.94 30.84 -28.61
N VAL A 169 2.82 30.13 -28.73
CA VAL A 169 1.83 30.40 -29.81
C VAL A 169 1.17 31.76 -29.62
N LEU A 170 0.78 32.11 -28.38
CA LEU A 170 0.23 33.43 -28.09
C LEU A 170 1.22 34.56 -28.44
N GLY A 171 2.49 34.41 -28.07
CA GLY A 171 3.56 35.33 -28.43
C GLY A 171 3.68 35.50 -29.96
N ALA A 172 3.69 34.39 -30.70
CA ALA A 172 3.72 34.41 -32.18
C ALA A 172 2.48 35.09 -32.78
N MET A 173 1.29 34.83 -32.25
CA MET A 173 0.03 35.45 -32.72
C MET A 173 0.00 36.97 -32.49
N ILE A 174 0.49 37.43 -31.32
CA ILE A 174 0.61 38.87 -31.01
C ILE A 174 1.54 39.57 -32.02
N VAL A 175 2.68 38.95 -32.35
CA VAL A 175 3.64 39.49 -33.32
C VAL A 175 3.06 39.52 -34.74
N LEU A 176 2.27 38.52 -35.10
CA LEU A 176 1.63 38.46 -36.44
C LEU A 176 0.53 39.49 -36.60
N ASN A 177 -0.44 39.55 -35.66
CA ASN A 177 -1.56 40.51 -35.74
C ASN A 177 -2.32 40.59 -34.40
N ILE A 178 -2.32 41.75 -33.76
CA ILE A 178 -2.98 41.97 -32.45
C ILE A 178 -4.52 41.88 -32.55
N PRO A 179 -5.22 42.56 -33.52
CA PRO A 179 -6.67 42.44 -33.64
C PRO A 179 -7.19 41.01 -33.77
N LEU A 180 -6.56 40.17 -34.58
CA LEU A 180 -6.94 38.77 -34.74
C LEU A 180 -6.67 37.96 -33.48
N THR A 181 -5.59 38.31 -32.74
CA THR A 181 -5.29 37.66 -31.43
C THR A 181 -6.38 37.97 -30.42
N ILE A 182 -6.93 39.19 -30.37
CA ILE A 182 -8.04 39.55 -29.50
C ILE A 182 -9.30 38.73 -29.82
N ILE A 183 -9.63 38.56 -31.12
CA ILE A 183 -10.74 37.70 -31.53
C ILE A 183 -10.56 36.27 -31.06
N THR A 184 -9.36 35.71 -31.25
CA THR A 184 -9.06 34.35 -30.78
C THR A 184 -9.18 34.22 -29.25
N LEU A 185 -8.63 35.17 -28.48
CA LEU A 185 -8.74 35.17 -27.02
C LEU A 185 -10.19 35.30 -26.53
N PHE A 186 -11.01 36.11 -27.21
CA PHE A 186 -12.44 36.19 -26.93
C PHE A 186 -13.12 34.83 -27.12
N MET A 187 -12.86 34.16 -28.25
CA MET A 187 -13.43 32.84 -28.55
C MET A 187 -12.95 31.77 -27.55
N VAL A 188 -11.70 31.83 -27.12
CA VAL A 188 -11.20 30.97 -26.03
C VAL A 188 -11.95 31.25 -24.72
N GLY A 189 -12.24 32.50 -24.40
CA GLY A 189 -13.09 32.85 -23.25
C GLY A 189 -14.48 32.20 -23.33
N VAL A 190 -15.09 32.22 -24.53
CA VAL A 190 -16.38 31.52 -24.78
C VAL A 190 -16.26 30.01 -24.60
N MET A 191 -15.17 29.40 -25.11
CA MET A 191 -14.91 27.97 -24.94
C MET A 191 -14.71 27.59 -23.47
N LEU A 192 -13.96 28.37 -22.70
CA LEU A 192 -13.77 28.15 -21.26
C LEU A 192 -15.08 28.30 -20.48
N TYR A 193 -15.92 29.26 -20.84
CA TYR A 193 -17.25 29.42 -20.26
C TYR A 193 -18.16 28.22 -20.56
N ALA A 194 -18.22 27.76 -21.80
CA ALA A 194 -18.96 26.57 -22.21
C ALA A 194 -18.47 25.33 -21.44
N THR A 195 -17.14 25.16 -21.33
CA THR A 195 -16.52 24.07 -20.56
C THR A 195 -16.89 24.13 -19.07
N LYS A 196 -16.94 25.32 -18.47
CA LYS A 196 -17.35 25.50 -17.08
C LYS A 196 -18.81 25.10 -16.85
N VAL A 197 -19.70 25.50 -17.73
CA VAL A 197 -21.14 25.23 -17.60
C VAL A 197 -21.44 23.74 -17.83
N VAL A 198 -21.01 23.20 -18.96
CA VAL A 198 -21.27 21.80 -19.33
C VAL A 198 -20.49 20.83 -18.42
N GLY A 199 -19.22 21.13 -18.15
CA GLY A 199 -18.38 20.33 -17.28
C GLY A 199 -18.86 20.31 -15.83
N GLY A 200 -19.43 21.43 -15.35
CA GLY A 200 -20.05 21.50 -14.03
C GLY A 200 -21.27 20.59 -13.89
N ALA A 201 -22.13 20.55 -14.93
CA ALA A 201 -23.26 19.63 -14.99
C ALA A 201 -22.80 18.17 -15.07
N SER A 202 -21.83 17.88 -15.93
CA SER A 202 -21.23 16.56 -16.08
C SER A 202 -20.65 16.03 -14.77
N ALA A 203 -19.89 16.86 -14.03
CA ALA A 203 -19.27 16.48 -12.77
C ALA A 203 -20.29 16.01 -11.71
N LYS A 204 -21.48 16.65 -11.65
CA LYS A 204 -22.55 16.24 -10.73
C LYS A 204 -23.03 14.82 -11.01
N TYR A 205 -23.26 14.50 -12.28
CA TYR A 205 -23.75 13.18 -12.69
C TYR A 205 -22.65 12.10 -12.60
N PHE A 206 -21.38 12.45 -12.87
CA PHE A 206 -20.28 11.51 -12.65
C PHE A 206 -20.11 11.11 -11.18
N ILE A 207 -20.34 12.04 -10.24
CA ILE A 207 -20.34 11.72 -8.80
C ILE A 207 -21.50 10.77 -8.45
N ALA A 208 -22.70 11.01 -9.03
CA ALA A 208 -23.83 10.10 -8.84
C ALA A 208 -23.53 8.70 -9.40
N GLN A 209 -23.01 8.63 -10.63
CA GLN A 209 -22.61 7.38 -11.28
C GLN A 209 -21.60 6.60 -10.44
N GLN A 210 -20.55 7.24 -9.90
CA GLN A 210 -19.55 6.58 -9.05
C GLN A 210 -20.16 6.01 -7.77
N ARG A 211 -21.11 6.73 -7.16
CA ARG A 211 -21.84 6.23 -5.98
C ARG A 211 -22.68 5.01 -6.35
N ASP A 212 -23.41 5.05 -7.48
CA ASP A 212 -24.30 3.97 -7.88
C ASP A 212 -23.51 2.74 -8.34
N ILE A 213 -22.32 2.90 -8.99
CA ILE A 213 -21.35 1.81 -9.25
C ILE A 213 -20.91 1.14 -7.94
N ALA A 214 -20.57 1.93 -6.92
CA ALA A 214 -20.17 1.38 -5.63
C ALA A 214 -21.31 0.59 -4.96
N THR A 215 -22.55 1.06 -5.11
CA THR A 215 -23.75 0.35 -4.59
C THR A 215 -23.98 -0.98 -5.31
N VAL A 216 -23.90 -0.98 -6.66
CA VAL A 216 -24.04 -2.21 -7.47
C VAL A 216 -22.92 -3.21 -7.16
N ASN A 217 -21.67 -2.75 -7.08
CA ASN A 217 -20.55 -3.62 -6.76
C ASN A 217 -20.66 -4.22 -5.35
N GLY A 218 -21.08 -3.42 -4.35
CA GLY A 218 -21.32 -3.91 -3.00
C GLY A 218 -22.42 -4.96 -2.94
N TYR A 219 -23.49 -4.78 -3.71
CA TYR A 219 -24.56 -5.77 -3.82
C TYR A 219 -24.08 -7.08 -4.47
N ILE A 220 -23.28 -6.97 -5.55
CA ILE A 220 -22.68 -8.14 -6.21
C ILE A 220 -21.80 -8.92 -5.22
N GLU A 221 -20.93 -8.22 -4.49
CA GLU A 221 -20.04 -8.83 -3.50
C GLU A 221 -20.83 -9.52 -2.38
N GLU A 222 -21.89 -8.88 -1.87
CA GLU A 222 -22.79 -9.45 -0.86
C GLU A 222 -23.46 -10.74 -1.38
N MET A 223 -24.02 -10.70 -2.60
CA MET A 223 -24.65 -11.87 -3.20
C MET A 223 -23.67 -12.99 -3.51
N MET A 224 -22.45 -12.68 -3.96
CA MET A 224 -21.39 -13.68 -4.20
C MET A 224 -21.00 -14.38 -2.89
N ASN A 225 -20.78 -13.63 -1.82
CA ASN A 225 -20.44 -14.17 -0.51
C ASN A 225 -21.61 -14.97 0.10
N GLY A 226 -22.84 -14.47 -0.09
CA GLY A 226 -24.09 -15.09 0.37
C GLY A 226 -24.68 -16.14 -0.56
N GLN A 227 -24.03 -16.51 -1.69
CA GLN A 227 -24.63 -17.34 -2.74
C GLN A 227 -25.21 -18.68 -2.23
N LYS A 228 -24.53 -19.32 -1.26
CA LYS A 228 -25.03 -20.55 -0.65
C LYS A 228 -26.37 -20.34 0.09
N VAL A 229 -26.52 -19.17 0.73
CA VAL A 229 -27.75 -18.79 1.45
C VAL A 229 -28.87 -18.52 0.46
N VAL A 230 -28.59 -17.72 -0.58
CA VAL A 230 -29.54 -17.44 -1.66
C VAL A 230 -30.07 -18.75 -2.28
N LYS A 231 -29.18 -19.71 -2.56
CA LYS A 231 -29.53 -21.01 -3.15
C LYS A 231 -30.35 -21.90 -2.22
N VAL A 232 -30.02 -21.97 -0.92
CA VAL A 232 -30.74 -22.80 0.06
C VAL A 232 -32.16 -22.28 0.29
N PHE A 233 -32.32 -20.95 0.29
CA PHE A 233 -33.62 -20.32 0.50
C PHE A 233 -34.38 -20.03 -0.80
N THR A 234 -33.81 -20.35 -1.98
CA THR A 234 -34.45 -20.16 -3.31
C THR A 234 -34.87 -18.71 -3.59
N HIS A 235 -34.05 -17.72 -3.18
CA HIS A 235 -34.33 -16.30 -3.33
C HIS A 235 -33.62 -15.67 -4.57
N GLU A 236 -33.34 -16.47 -5.63
CA GLU A 236 -32.65 -15.99 -6.82
C GLU A 236 -33.43 -14.92 -7.58
N GLU A 237 -34.76 -15.13 -7.74
CA GLU A 237 -35.60 -14.18 -8.48
C GLU A 237 -35.71 -12.83 -7.78
N GLU A 238 -35.82 -12.84 -6.45
CA GLU A 238 -35.83 -11.60 -5.64
C GLU A 238 -34.48 -10.86 -5.72
N SER A 239 -33.39 -11.60 -5.60
CA SER A 239 -32.05 -11.05 -5.74
C SER A 239 -31.83 -10.43 -7.13
N ILE A 240 -32.33 -11.07 -8.21
CA ILE A 240 -32.26 -10.54 -9.57
C ILE A 240 -33.11 -9.26 -9.70
N ALA A 241 -34.31 -9.23 -9.10
CA ALA A 241 -35.17 -8.06 -9.14
C ALA A 241 -34.53 -6.85 -8.43
N ASP A 242 -33.92 -7.06 -7.27
CA ASP A 242 -33.18 -6.00 -6.56
C ASP A 242 -31.95 -5.54 -7.31
N PHE A 243 -31.18 -6.47 -7.90
CA PHE A 243 -30.06 -6.12 -8.77
C PHE A 243 -30.49 -5.25 -9.94
N ASN A 244 -31.57 -5.63 -10.65
CA ASN A 244 -32.08 -4.87 -11.80
C ASN A 244 -32.46 -3.45 -11.39
N LYS A 245 -33.11 -3.25 -10.25
CA LYS A 245 -33.45 -1.93 -9.73
C LYS A 245 -32.21 -1.05 -9.49
N LEU A 246 -31.16 -1.63 -8.88
CA LEU A 246 -29.90 -0.90 -8.66
C LEU A 246 -29.17 -0.61 -9.98
N ASN A 247 -29.20 -1.56 -10.92
CA ASN A 247 -28.60 -1.43 -12.23
C ASN A 247 -29.31 -0.38 -13.11
N ASP A 248 -30.64 -0.31 -13.03
CA ASP A 248 -31.44 0.74 -13.71
C ASP A 248 -31.12 2.13 -13.15
N GLN A 249 -30.94 2.25 -11.82
CA GLN A 249 -30.49 3.51 -11.22
C GLN A 249 -29.09 3.91 -11.68
N LEU A 250 -28.18 2.94 -11.76
CA LEU A 250 -26.83 3.15 -12.32
C LEU A 250 -26.91 3.57 -13.80
N PHE A 251 -27.79 2.93 -14.59
CA PHE A 251 -27.98 3.29 -15.99
C PHE A 251 -28.41 4.75 -16.15
N GLU A 252 -29.41 5.23 -15.39
CA GLU A 252 -29.85 6.62 -15.42
C GLU A 252 -28.74 7.61 -15.08
N SER A 253 -27.96 7.32 -14.03
CA SER A 253 -26.83 8.16 -13.61
C SER A 253 -25.71 8.16 -14.64
N ALA A 254 -25.40 7.00 -15.23
CA ALA A 254 -24.37 6.84 -16.25
C ALA A 254 -24.77 7.49 -17.59
N ASP A 255 -26.03 7.33 -18.02
CA ASP A 255 -26.56 7.97 -19.24
C ASP A 255 -26.47 9.49 -19.15
N ASN A 256 -26.91 10.07 -18.03
CA ASN A 256 -26.81 11.51 -17.81
C ASN A 256 -25.35 12.00 -17.73
N ALA A 257 -24.48 11.27 -17.03
CA ALA A 257 -23.06 11.60 -16.94
C ALA A 257 -22.41 11.64 -18.33
N ASN A 258 -22.67 10.61 -19.15
CA ASN A 258 -22.11 10.48 -20.49
C ASN A 258 -22.74 11.47 -21.49
N LYS A 259 -24.02 11.78 -21.39
CA LYS A 259 -24.65 12.83 -22.22
C LYS A 259 -23.91 14.16 -22.07
N PHE A 260 -23.70 14.63 -20.85
CA PHE A 260 -22.99 15.89 -20.61
C PHE A 260 -21.49 15.78 -20.87
N GLY A 261 -20.86 14.65 -20.55
CA GLY A 261 -19.44 14.41 -20.78
C GLY A 261 -19.07 14.39 -22.25
N ASN A 262 -19.83 13.66 -23.06
CA ASN A 262 -19.52 13.44 -24.47
C ASN A 262 -19.89 14.63 -25.36
N ILE A 263 -20.81 15.51 -24.95
CA ILE A 263 -21.19 16.70 -25.74
C ILE A 263 -20.15 17.82 -25.64
N LEU A 264 -19.29 17.82 -24.62
CA LEU A 264 -18.31 18.88 -24.38
C LEU A 264 -17.24 18.94 -25.48
N MET A 265 -16.73 17.81 -25.94
CA MET A 265 -15.75 17.74 -27.03
C MET A 265 -16.31 18.30 -28.37
N PRO A 266 -17.48 17.85 -28.85
CA PRO A 266 -18.11 18.44 -30.05
C PRO A 266 -18.36 19.93 -29.92
N ILE A 267 -18.87 20.43 -28.79
CA ILE A 267 -19.11 21.87 -28.58
C ILE A 267 -17.79 22.64 -28.71
N ASN A 268 -16.73 22.23 -28.03
CA ASN A 268 -15.44 22.92 -28.13
C ASN A 268 -14.84 22.84 -29.53
N ALA A 269 -14.99 21.72 -30.24
CA ALA A 269 -14.54 21.59 -31.61
C ALA A 269 -15.29 22.57 -32.56
N GLN A 270 -16.62 22.70 -32.42
CA GLN A 270 -17.40 23.63 -33.23
C GLN A 270 -17.12 25.08 -32.86
N LEU A 271 -16.94 25.43 -31.60
CA LEU A 271 -16.49 26.77 -31.19
C LEU A 271 -15.11 27.10 -31.79
N GLY A 272 -14.21 26.11 -31.85
CA GLY A 272 -12.93 26.23 -32.54
C GLY A 272 -13.08 26.49 -34.04
N ASN A 273 -14.01 25.82 -34.73
CA ASN A 273 -14.33 26.06 -36.13
C ASN A 273 -14.95 27.44 -36.35
N VAL A 274 -15.83 27.90 -35.46
CA VAL A 274 -16.39 29.27 -35.51
C VAL A 274 -15.27 30.30 -35.35
N SER A 275 -14.35 30.10 -34.39
CA SER A 275 -13.17 30.94 -34.24
C SER A 275 -12.33 30.99 -35.51
N TYR A 276 -12.09 29.83 -36.13
CA TYR A 276 -11.36 29.75 -37.41
C TYR A 276 -12.04 30.55 -38.53
N VAL A 277 -13.36 30.43 -38.69
CA VAL A 277 -14.13 31.16 -39.71
C VAL A 277 -14.09 32.67 -39.45
N LEU A 278 -14.26 33.11 -38.20
CA LEU A 278 -14.18 34.55 -37.85
C LEU A 278 -12.78 35.11 -38.14
N VAL A 279 -11.73 34.38 -37.76
CA VAL A 279 -10.35 34.79 -38.05
C VAL A 279 -10.08 34.80 -39.56
N ALA A 280 -10.61 33.82 -40.32
CA ALA A 280 -10.46 33.77 -41.79
C ALA A 280 -11.17 34.95 -42.48
N LEU A 281 -12.39 35.29 -42.04
CA LEU A 281 -13.14 36.44 -42.62
C LEU A 281 -12.43 37.76 -42.32
N VAL A 282 -12.19 38.06 -41.05
CA VAL A 282 -11.56 39.33 -40.65
C VAL A 282 -10.13 39.42 -41.17
N GLY A 283 -9.34 38.34 -41.07
CA GLY A 283 -7.98 38.27 -41.57
C GLY A 283 -7.89 38.33 -43.09
N GLY A 284 -8.89 37.77 -43.82
CA GLY A 284 -9.01 37.86 -45.25
C GLY A 284 -9.24 39.34 -45.72
N ILE A 285 -10.13 40.06 -45.02
CA ILE A 285 -10.36 41.50 -45.30
C ILE A 285 -9.06 42.29 -45.06
N LEU A 286 -8.40 42.09 -43.91
CA LEU A 286 -7.14 42.77 -43.58
C LEU A 286 -6.02 42.47 -44.59
N ALA A 287 -5.95 41.23 -45.10
CA ALA A 287 -4.95 40.82 -46.10
C ALA A 287 -5.22 41.42 -47.48
N LEU A 288 -6.51 41.54 -47.88
CA LEU A 288 -6.90 42.18 -49.19
C LEU A 288 -6.68 43.69 -49.17
N GLU A 289 -6.94 44.34 -48.02
CA GLU A 289 -6.70 45.76 -47.83
C GLU A 289 -5.21 46.11 -47.61
N GLY A 290 -4.37 45.12 -47.35
CA GLY A 290 -2.97 45.32 -47.00
C GLY A 290 -2.77 46.09 -45.70
N ALA A 291 -3.78 46.14 -44.83
CA ALA A 291 -3.80 46.91 -43.61
C ALA A 291 -2.68 46.47 -42.63
N GLY A 292 -1.79 47.41 -42.31
CA GLY A 292 -0.64 47.15 -41.42
C GLY A 292 0.39 46.13 -41.94
N GLY A 293 0.46 45.92 -43.28
CA GLY A 293 1.37 44.96 -43.92
C GLY A 293 0.99 43.50 -43.61
N PHE A 294 -0.31 43.21 -43.38
CA PHE A 294 -0.82 41.85 -43.19
C PHE A 294 -0.98 41.17 -44.57
N THR A 295 -0.39 39.99 -44.72
CA THR A 295 -0.27 39.24 -45.97
C THR A 295 -1.08 37.93 -45.94
N LEU A 296 -1.26 37.29 -47.10
CA LEU A 296 -1.87 35.97 -47.21
C LEU A 296 -1.06 34.88 -46.45
N GLY A 297 0.26 34.99 -46.49
CA GLY A 297 1.13 34.09 -45.73
C GLY A 297 0.98 34.26 -44.21
N LYS A 298 0.87 35.53 -43.74
CA LYS A 298 0.55 35.80 -42.31
C LYS A 298 -0.80 35.23 -41.91
N LEU A 299 -1.83 35.37 -42.79
CA LEU A 299 -3.15 34.79 -42.54
C LEU A 299 -3.07 33.25 -42.40
N ALA A 300 -2.40 32.59 -43.33
CA ALA A 300 -2.25 31.12 -43.30
C ALA A 300 -1.56 30.63 -42.01
N SER A 301 -0.47 31.28 -41.59
CA SER A 301 0.21 31.00 -40.34
C SER A 301 -0.69 31.26 -39.13
N PHE A 302 -1.43 32.38 -39.13
CA PHE A 302 -2.33 32.75 -38.04
C PHE A 302 -3.49 31.74 -37.87
N LEU A 303 -4.10 31.29 -38.98
CA LEU A 303 -5.13 30.26 -38.98
C LEU A 303 -4.63 28.92 -38.40
N THR A 304 -3.38 28.57 -38.74
CA THR A 304 -2.72 27.37 -38.17
C THR A 304 -2.48 27.51 -36.67
N PHE A 305 -2.02 28.69 -36.23
CA PHE A 305 -1.86 28.97 -34.79
C PHE A 305 -3.19 28.97 -34.03
N ASN A 306 -4.25 29.57 -34.61
CA ASN A 306 -5.59 29.57 -34.01
C ASN A 306 -6.10 28.14 -33.75
N LYS A 307 -5.89 27.22 -34.70
CA LYS A 307 -6.23 25.81 -34.55
C LYS A 307 -5.37 25.12 -33.49
N SER A 308 -4.06 25.37 -33.49
CA SER A 308 -3.10 24.79 -32.55
C SER A 308 -3.26 25.34 -31.12
N PHE A 309 -3.87 26.51 -30.92
CA PHE A 309 -4.05 27.14 -29.60
C PHE A 309 -5.16 26.50 -28.78
N SER A 310 -6.20 25.98 -29.41
CA SER A 310 -7.36 25.38 -28.73
C SER A 310 -7.07 24.00 -28.15
N GLN A 311 -6.19 23.21 -28.76
CA GLN A 311 -5.89 21.85 -28.37
C GLN A 311 -5.21 21.73 -26.99
N PRO A 312 -4.17 22.51 -26.65
CA PRO A 312 -3.53 22.46 -25.32
C PRO A 312 -4.48 22.82 -24.18
N ILE A 313 -5.47 23.69 -24.40
CA ILE A 313 -6.46 24.08 -23.39
C ILE A 313 -7.33 22.88 -22.98
N ASN A 314 -7.81 22.13 -23.98
CA ASN A 314 -8.57 20.90 -23.73
C ASN A 314 -7.74 19.85 -23.00
N GLN A 315 -6.47 19.67 -23.39
CA GLN A 315 -5.55 18.73 -22.75
C GLN A 315 -5.28 19.08 -21.27
N LEU A 316 -5.07 20.36 -20.95
CA LEU A 316 -4.92 20.81 -19.57
C LEU A 316 -6.13 20.45 -18.71
N SER A 317 -7.34 20.67 -19.22
CA SER A 317 -8.58 20.34 -18.50
C SER A 317 -8.69 18.84 -18.16
N MET A 318 -8.27 17.97 -19.07
CA MET A 318 -8.25 16.51 -18.83
C MET A 318 -7.21 16.10 -17.78
N GLN A 319 -6.04 16.75 -17.77
CA GLN A 319 -4.95 16.40 -16.84
C GLN A 319 -5.22 16.82 -15.39
N ILE A 320 -6.07 17.82 -15.16
CA ILE A 320 -6.40 18.28 -13.79
C ILE A 320 -6.95 17.13 -12.94
N ASN A 321 -7.87 16.34 -13.47
CA ASN A 321 -8.45 15.20 -12.73
C ASN A 321 -7.39 14.13 -12.40
N ASN A 322 -6.54 13.80 -13.36
CA ASN A 322 -5.46 12.83 -13.17
C ASN A 322 -4.48 13.30 -12.07
N ILE A 323 -4.15 14.60 -12.07
CA ILE A 323 -3.26 15.17 -11.04
C ILE A 323 -3.93 15.12 -9.67
N VAL A 324 -5.21 15.47 -9.55
CA VAL A 324 -5.93 15.41 -8.25
C VAL A 324 -5.98 13.99 -7.71
N MET A 325 -6.28 13.00 -8.56
CA MET A 325 -6.29 11.59 -8.17
C MET A 325 -4.91 11.09 -7.72
N ALA A 326 -3.87 11.46 -8.47
CA ALA A 326 -2.51 11.07 -8.14
C ALA A 326 -1.98 11.77 -6.87
N LEU A 327 -2.39 13.01 -6.62
CA LEU A 327 -2.07 13.70 -5.36
C LEU A 327 -2.73 13.01 -4.16
N ALA A 328 -3.98 12.55 -4.29
CA ALA A 328 -4.63 11.80 -3.24
C ALA A 328 -3.93 10.45 -2.96
N GLY A 329 -3.49 9.74 -4.00
CA GLY A 329 -2.64 8.55 -3.87
C GLY A 329 -1.28 8.86 -3.23
N SER A 330 -0.65 9.98 -3.65
CA SER A 330 0.62 10.44 -3.06
C SER A 330 0.48 10.77 -1.57
N GLU A 331 -0.66 11.32 -1.14
CA GLU A 331 -0.93 11.59 0.28
C GLU A 331 -0.93 10.30 1.10
N ARG A 332 -1.58 9.24 0.63
CA ARG A 332 -1.56 7.93 1.31
C ARG A 332 -0.16 7.32 1.34
N ILE A 333 0.58 7.39 0.23
CA ILE A 333 1.97 6.93 0.16
C ILE A 333 2.84 7.66 1.18
N PHE A 334 2.76 9.00 1.22
CA PHE A 334 3.58 9.77 2.15
C PHE A 334 3.12 9.63 3.60
N ASN A 335 1.82 9.41 3.86
CA ASN A 335 1.34 9.09 5.21
C ASN A 335 1.92 7.77 5.70
N LEU A 336 1.98 6.74 4.84
CA LEU A 336 2.68 5.49 5.19
C LEU A 336 4.16 5.74 5.50
N LEU A 337 4.86 6.55 4.70
CA LEU A 337 6.29 6.86 4.91
C LEU A 337 6.55 7.78 6.12
N ASP A 338 5.55 8.53 6.57
CA ASP A 338 5.64 9.43 7.73
C ASP A 338 5.17 8.75 9.03
N GLU A 339 4.61 7.53 8.95
CA GLU A 339 4.22 6.77 10.12
C GLU A 339 5.46 6.47 10.98
N LYS A 340 5.28 6.50 12.29
CA LYS A 340 6.41 6.32 13.21
C LYS A 340 6.85 4.85 13.21
N PRO A 341 8.13 4.57 12.96
CA PRO A 341 8.65 3.21 13.07
C PRO A 341 8.59 2.73 14.53
N GLU A 342 8.66 1.43 14.71
CA GLU A 342 8.76 0.84 16.03
C GLU A 342 10.01 1.37 16.76
N THR A 343 9.82 1.94 17.96
CA THR A 343 10.93 2.42 18.78
C THR A 343 11.45 1.30 19.65
N ASP A 344 12.77 1.21 19.79
CA ASP A 344 13.44 0.28 20.68
C ASP A 344 14.56 0.98 21.47
N ASP A 345 14.26 1.29 22.73
CA ASP A 345 15.22 1.90 23.67
C ASP A 345 15.94 0.86 24.51
N GLY A 346 15.79 -0.43 24.18
CA GLY A 346 16.45 -1.55 24.87
C GLY A 346 17.97 -1.51 24.74
N TYR A 347 18.67 -1.82 25.81
CA TYR A 347 20.13 -1.88 25.86
C TYR A 347 20.68 -3.22 26.38
N VAL A 348 19.81 -4.08 26.90
CA VAL A 348 20.16 -5.46 27.27
C VAL A 348 20.07 -6.32 26.02
N THR A 349 21.11 -7.09 25.74
CA THR A 349 21.23 -7.93 24.54
C THR A 349 21.32 -9.40 24.89
N LEU A 350 20.87 -10.26 23.97
CA LEU A 350 21.00 -11.71 24.09
C LEU A 350 22.33 -12.18 23.48
N VAL A 351 23.14 -12.92 24.27
CA VAL A 351 24.43 -13.41 23.83
C VAL A 351 24.57 -14.89 24.08
N ARG A 352 25.39 -15.58 23.28
CA ARG A 352 25.78 -16.96 23.57
C ARG A 352 26.71 -16.94 24.77
N ALA A 353 26.48 -17.91 25.67
CA ALA A 353 27.21 -17.96 26.92
C ALA A 353 27.74 -19.36 27.21
N LYS A 354 28.72 -19.42 28.09
CA LYS A 354 29.23 -20.64 28.70
C LYS A 354 29.40 -20.43 30.20
N LYS A 355 29.34 -21.51 30.97
CA LYS A 355 29.54 -21.48 32.42
C LYS A 355 30.92 -22.05 32.77
N GLU A 356 31.81 -21.20 33.22
CA GLU A 356 33.15 -21.55 33.65
C GLU A 356 33.34 -21.19 35.14
N ASN A 357 33.74 -22.15 35.97
CA ASN A 357 33.94 -21.95 37.40
C ASN A 357 32.74 -21.31 38.15
N GLY A 358 31.51 -21.60 37.71
CA GLY A 358 30.31 -21.02 38.28
C GLY A 358 29.92 -19.63 37.79
N GLN A 359 30.74 -18.98 36.97
CA GLN A 359 30.44 -17.70 36.35
C GLN A 359 29.99 -17.88 34.88
N ILE A 360 29.04 -17.06 34.47
CA ILE A 360 28.53 -17.01 33.08
C ILE A 360 29.39 -16.01 32.32
N THR A 361 29.93 -16.43 31.19
CA THR A 361 30.73 -15.60 30.31
C THR A 361 30.24 -15.68 28.85
N GLU A 362 30.33 -14.56 28.13
CA GLU A 362 30.02 -14.51 26.71
C GLU A 362 31.01 -15.37 25.91
N CYS A 363 30.52 -16.10 24.91
CA CYS A 363 31.33 -16.86 23.97
C CYS A 363 30.80 -16.80 22.55
N SER A 364 31.67 -17.07 21.57
CA SER A 364 31.29 -17.14 20.14
C SER A 364 30.83 -18.53 19.71
N GLU A 365 31.08 -19.54 20.52
CA GLU A 365 30.77 -20.94 20.21
C GLU A 365 29.29 -21.27 20.43
N ARG A 366 28.77 -22.27 19.69
CA ARG A 366 27.40 -22.79 19.88
C ARG A 366 27.38 -23.75 21.06
N THR A 367 27.20 -23.22 22.25
CA THR A 367 27.16 -24.00 23.52
C THR A 367 25.76 -24.51 23.85
N GLY A 368 24.70 -24.02 23.16
CA GLY A 368 23.30 -24.26 23.55
C GLY A 368 22.82 -23.40 24.74
N MET A 369 23.71 -22.61 25.33
CA MET A 369 23.40 -21.73 26.46
C MET A 369 23.35 -20.28 26.01
N TRP A 370 22.33 -19.54 26.46
CA TRP A 370 22.16 -18.11 26.20
C TRP A 370 22.10 -17.32 27.50
N ALA A 371 22.54 -16.08 27.46
CA ALA A 371 22.47 -15.18 28.61
C ALA A 371 22.12 -13.75 28.17
N TRP A 372 21.45 -13.03 29.05
CA TRP A 372 21.23 -11.60 28.94
C TRP A 372 22.49 -10.85 29.36
N LYS A 373 23.05 -10.06 28.43
CA LYS A 373 24.16 -9.13 28.72
C LYS A 373 23.56 -7.80 29.13
N HIS A 374 23.57 -7.55 30.44
CA HIS A 374 23.04 -6.31 31.03
C HIS A 374 24.18 -5.36 31.38
N VAL A 375 24.32 -4.29 30.56
CA VAL A 375 25.29 -3.24 30.83
C VAL A 375 24.64 -2.20 31.73
N HIS A 376 25.14 -2.02 32.96
CA HIS A 376 24.62 -1.01 33.89
C HIS A 376 25.02 0.39 33.42
N GLN A 377 24.04 1.27 33.17
CA GLN A 377 24.28 2.63 32.68
C GLN A 377 24.98 3.54 33.71
N ALA A 378 24.92 3.18 35.00
CA ALA A 378 25.46 4.00 36.09
C ALA A 378 26.99 3.91 36.24
N ASP A 379 27.55 2.72 36.05
CA ASP A 379 28.97 2.43 36.29
C ASP A 379 29.66 1.65 35.18
N GLY A 380 28.92 1.28 34.11
CA GLY A 380 29.44 0.50 32.99
C GLY A 380 29.72 -0.97 33.31
N SER A 381 29.37 -1.46 34.51
CA SER A 381 29.48 -2.87 34.84
C SER A 381 28.61 -3.75 33.98
N VAL A 382 29.00 -4.99 33.72
CA VAL A 382 28.28 -5.93 32.87
C VAL A 382 27.91 -7.17 33.69
N ASP A 383 26.62 -7.44 33.80
CA ASP A 383 26.08 -8.66 34.37
C ASP A 383 25.59 -9.60 33.27
N TYR A 384 25.87 -10.89 33.47
CA TYR A 384 25.34 -11.95 32.60
C TYR A 384 24.31 -12.76 33.39
N ILE A 385 23.05 -12.70 32.94
CA ILE A 385 21.92 -13.42 33.55
C ILE A 385 21.54 -14.56 32.62
N GLU A 386 21.53 -15.80 33.11
CA GLU A 386 21.16 -16.98 32.32
C GLU A 386 19.73 -16.86 31.79
N LEU A 387 19.53 -17.10 30.49
CA LEU A 387 18.22 -17.16 29.88
C LEU A 387 17.49 -18.43 30.33
N LYS A 388 16.49 -18.32 31.20
CA LYS A 388 15.70 -19.42 31.77
C LYS A 388 14.24 -19.39 31.42
N GLY A 389 13.71 -18.20 31.09
CA GLY A 389 12.31 -18.02 30.76
C GLY A 389 11.42 -17.80 31.98
N ASP A 390 11.91 -17.10 33.01
CA ASP A 390 11.09 -16.60 34.10
C ASP A 390 10.34 -15.33 33.67
N VAL A 391 9.01 -15.34 33.72
CA VAL A 391 8.18 -14.20 33.30
C VAL A 391 7.28 -13.75 34.42
N VAL A 392 7.38 -12.47 34.80
CA VAL A 392 6.60 -11.87 35.89
C VAL A 392 5.91 -10.58 35.41
N PHE A 393 4.60 -10.50 35.60
CA PHE A 393 3.81 -9.28 35.53
C PHE A 393 3.54 -8.77 36.94
N ASP A 394 3.69 -7.49 37.15
CA ASP A 394 3.62 -6.81 38.45
C ASP A 394 2.72 -5.59 38.24
N ASP A 395 1.46 -5.70 38.70
CA ASP A 395 0.42 -4.69 38.64
C ASP A 395 0.24 -4.06 37.22
N VAL A 396 0.04 -4.90 36.22
CA VAL A 396 0.03 -4.45 34.81
C VAL A 396 -1.35 -3.99 34.38
N ASP A 397 -1.41 -2.73 33.94
CA ASP A 397 -2.55 -2.12 33.26
C ASP A 397 -2.24 -1.92 31.78
N PHE A 398 -3.21 -2.27 30.91
CA PHE A 398 -3.05 -2.10 29.46
C PHE A 398 -4.35 -1.87 28.71
N GLY A 399 -4.31 -0.99 27.71
CA GLY A 399 -5.36 -0.79 26.70
C GLY A 399 -4.78 -0.46 25.33
N TYR A 400 -5.37 -1.03 24.26
CA TYR A 400 -4.98 -0.69 22.88
C TYR A 400 -5.25 0.77 22.53
N ASN A 401 -6.24 1.36 23.17
CA ASN A 401 -6.56 2.79 23.13
C ASN A 401 -6.50 3.37 24.55
N PRO A 402 -6.00 4.60 24.73
CA PRO A 402 -5.89 5.24 26.05
C PRO A 402 -7.22 5.31 26.83
N ASP A 403 -8.35 5.41 26.08
CA ASP A 403 -9.69 5.56 26.66
C ASP A 403 -10.36 4.24 27.04
N LYS A 404 -9.75 3.10 26.67
CA LYS A 404 -10.35 1.77 26.89
C LYS A 404 -9.29 0.79 27.37
N MET A 405 -9.23 0.63 28.68
CA MET A 405 -8.39 -0.41 29.29
C MET A 405 -8.95 -1.80 29.02
N VAL A 406 -8.06 -2.76 28.80
CA VAL A 406 -8.35 -4.16 28.50
C VAL A 406 -7.83 -5.08 29.62
N LEU A 407 -6.70 -4.76 30.22
CA LEU A 407 -6.15 -5.43 31.38
C LEU A 407 -6.12 -4.47 32.58
N HIS A 408 -6.42 -4.98 33.75
CA HIS A 408 -6.52 -4.23 34.99
C HIS A 408 -5.81 -4.95 36.13
N ASN A 409 -4.74 -4.35 36.67
CA ASN A 409 -3.97 -4.85 37.81
C ASN A 409 -3.64 -6.35 37.64
N VAL A 410 -2.99 -6.70 36.54
CA VAL A 410 -2.67 -8.10 36.24
C VAL A 410 -1.35 -8.49 36.92
N ASP A 411 -1.44 -9.42 37.88
CA ASP A 411 -0.32 -10.08 38.51
C ASP A 411 -0.19 -11.52 38.01
N LEU A 412 0.94 -11.81 37.35
CA LEU A 412 1.24 -13.12 36.80
C LEU A 412 2.70 -13.49 37.09
N PHE A 413 2.95 -14.72 37.39
CA PHE A 413 4.31 -15.26 37.45
C PHE A 413 4.36 -16.64 36.82
N ALA A 414 5.40 -16.88 36.03
CA ALA A 414 5.68 -18.14 35.36
C ALA A 414 7.13 -18.53 35.63
N THR A 415 7.33 -19.61 36.33
CA THR A 415 8.68 -20.14 36.62
C THR A 415 9.21 -20.95 35.43
N PRO A 416 10.57 -21.06 35.29
CA PRO A 416 11.16 -21.82 34.20
C PRO A 416 10.63 -23.26 34.09
N GLY A 417 10.19 -23.62 32.88
CA GLY A 417 9.64 -24.95 32.57
C GLY A 417 8.17 -25.14 32.95
N GLN A 418 7.49 -24.14 33.50
CA GLN A 418 6.09 -24.20 33.90
C GLN A 418 5.14 -24.03 32.72
N LYS A 419 4.09 -24.85 32.66
CA LYS A 419 3.00 -24.72 31.68
C LYS A 419 1.82 -23.96 32.30
N ILE A 420 1.49 -22.81 31.73
CA ILE A 420 0.40 -21.95 32.19
C ILE A 420 -0.70 -21.92 31.13
N ALA A 421 -1.94 -22.20 31.54
CA ALA A 421 -3.11 -22.11 30.69
C ALA A 421 -3.94 -20.87 31.04
N PHE A 422 -4.24 -20.05 30.03
CA PHE A 422 -5.22 -18.96 30.13
C PHE A 422 -6.60 -19.44 29.72
N VAL A 423 -7.58 -19.29 30.61
CA VAL A 423 -8.99 -19.67 30.41
C VAL A 423 -9.88 -18.45 30.65
N GLY A 424 -10.97 -18.35 29.92
CA GLY A 424 -11.92 -17.23 30.05
C GLY A 424 -12.69 -16.98 28.75
N SER A 425 -13.71 -16.14 28.82
CA SER A 425 -14.54 -15.79 27.67
C SER A 425 -13.74 -15.06 26.56
N THR A 426 -14.31 -15.01 25.36
CA THR A 426 -13.72 -14.19 24.28
C THR A 426 -13.71 -12.72 24.72
N GLY A 427 -12.59 -12.04 24.51
CA GLY A 427 -12.40 -10.66 24.95
C GLY A 427 -11.96 -10.49 26.41
N ALA A 428 -11.73 -11.57 27.18
CA ALA A 428 -11.26 -11.49 28.58
C ALA A 428 -9.83 -10.97 28.75
N GLY A 429 -9.04 -10.83 27.67
CA GLY A 429 -7.67 -10.32 27.72
C GLY A 429 -6.56 -11.37 27.51
N LYS A 430 -6.89 -12.63 27.21
CA LYS A 430 -5.92 -13.72 27.02
C LYS A 430 -4.85 -13.42 25.96
N THR A 431 -5.27 -13.09 24.75
CA THR A 431 -4.37 -12.73 23.63
C THR A 431 -3.62 -11.42 23.92
N THR A 432 -4.20 -10.52 24.70
CA THR A 432 -3.52 -9.29 25.11
C THR A 432 -2.30 -9.57 25.99
N ILE A 433 -2.40 -10.50 26.94
CA ILE A 433 -1.26 -10.92 27.78
C ILE A 433 -0.13 -11.46 26.89
N THR A 434 -0.44 -12.34 25.92
CA THR A 434 0.57 -12.90 25.03
C THR A 434 1.21 -11.85 24.11
N ASN A 435 0.44 -10.86 23.64
CA ASN A 435 0.97 -9.73 22.89
C ASN A 435 1.94 -8.87 23.70
N LEU A 436 1.70 -8.72 25.02
CA LEU A 436 2.58 -7.98 25.92
C LEU A 436 3.88 -8.77 26.24
N ILE A 437 3.82 -10.10 26.36
CA ILE A 437 5.02 -10.95 26.52
C ILE A 437 5.95 -10.79 25.30
N ASN A 438 5.38 -10.73 24.07
CA ASN A 438 6.13 -10.50 22.82
C ASN A 438 6.56 -9.03 22.64
N ARG A 439 6.14 -8.14 23.55
CA ARG A 439 6.35 -6.71 23.44
C ARG A 439 5.96 -6.14 22.07
N PHE A 440 4.81 -6.63 21.51
CA PHE A 440 4.17 -6.00 20.34
C PHE A 440 3.53 -4.67 20.71
N TYR A 441 3.23 -4.49 21.99
CA TYR A 441 2.73 -3.29 22.61
C TYR A 441 3.47 -3.03 23.91
N ASP A 442 3.70 -1.75 24.22
CA ASP A 442 4.26 -1.34 25.52
C ASP A 442 3.10 -1.02 26.49
N ILE A 443 3.27 -1.41 27.77
CA ILE A 443 2.27 -1.21 28.83
C ILE A 443 2.13 0.24 29.24
N GLN A 444 0.96 0.63 29.77
CA GLN A 444 0.72 1.96 30.30
C GLN A 444 1.17 2.08 31.75
N ASP A 445 0.93 1.07 32.59
CA ASP A 445 1.35 1.05 33.99
C ASP A 445 1.79 -0.37 34.41
N GLY A 446 2.50 -0.46 35.53
CA GLY A 446 3.06 -1.71 36.04
C GLY A 446 4.44 -2.06 35.48
N LYS A 447 4.84 -3.33 35.59
CA LYS A 447 6.12 -3.85 35.10
C LYS A 447 5.99 -5.28 34.63
N ILE A 448 6.62 -5.58 33.49
CA ILE A 448 6.84 -6.95 33.03
C ILE A 448 8.34 -7.24 33.13
N ARG A 449 8.69 -8.33 33.78
CA ARG A 449 10.09 -8.79 33.92
C ARG A 449 10.28 -10.13 33.23
N TYR A 450 11.41 -10.26 32.57
CA TYR A 450 11.87 -11.49 31.97
C TYR A 450 13.24 -11.82 32.53
N ASP A 451 13.36 -13.00 33.19
CA ASP A 451 14.52 -13.38 33.98
C ASP A 451 14.98 -12.29 34.99
N GLY A 452 14.00 -11.62 35.63
CA GLY A 452 14.22 -10.51 36.55
C GLY A 452 14.51 -9.15 35.91
N ILE A 453 14.72 -9.08 34.60
CA ILE A 453 15.00 -7.85 33.85
C ILE A 453 13.68 -7.26 33.35
N ASN A 454 13.48 -5.94 33.53
CA ASN A 454 12.33 -5.26 32.93
C ASN A 454 12.43 -5.36 31.40
N ILE A 455 11.38 -5.88 30.73
CA ILE A 455 11.37 -6.11 29.28
C ILE A 455 11.62 -4.83 28.46
N ASN A 456 11.31 -3.66 29.00
CA ASN A 456 11.58 -2.38 28.33
C ASN A 456 13.08 -2.08 28.21
N LYS A 457 13.94 -2.73 29.01
CA LYS A 457 15.39 -2.62 28.94
C LYS A 457 16.00 -3.60 27.95
N ILE A 458 15.29 -4.66 27.56
CA ILE A 458 15.75 -5.68 26.62
C ILE A 458 15.47 -5.19 25.20
N LYS A 459 16.43 -5.34 24.28
CA LYS A 459 16.19 -5.08 22.86
C LYS A 459 15.06 -5.96 22.34
N LYS A 460 14.13 -5.37 21.58
CA LYS A 460 12.95 -6.07 21.08
C LYS A 460 13.29 -7.27 20.23
N ASP A 461 14.28 -7.14 19.36
CA ASP A 461 14.73 -8.25 18.50
C ASP A 461 15.29 -9.41 19.33
N ASP A 462 16.10 -9.11 20.35
CA ASP A 462 16.69 -10.12 21.24
C ASP A 462 15.63 -10.77 22.14
N LEU A 463 14.64 -9.99 22.62
CA LEU A 463 13.50 -10.52 23.36
C LEU A 463 12.70 -11.50 22.49
N ARG A 464 12.32 -11.08 21.28
CA ARG A 464 11.54 -11.90 20.33
C ARG A 464 12.30 -13.13 19.87
N HIS A 465 13.63 -13.05 19.76
CA HIS A 465 14.48 -14.20 19.44
C HIS A 465 14.46 -15.27 20.54
N SER A 466 14.23 -14.87 21.79
CA SER A 466 14.13 -15.80 22.94
C SER A 466 12.73 -16.42 23.08
N LEU A 467 11.75 -16.00 22.29
CA LEU A 467 10.36 -16.43 22.35
C LEU A 467 9.98 -17.25 21.11
N GLY A 468 9.19 -18.30 21.29
CA GLY A 468 8.55 -19.04 20.21
C GLY A 468 7.05 -18.83 20.23
N ILE A 469 6.45 -18.66 19.07
CA ILE A 469 5.00 -18.47 18.95
C ILE A 469 4.39 -19.46 17.96
N VAL A 470 3.27 -20.08 18.34
CA VAL A 470 2.42 -20.87 17.45
C VAL A 470 1.03 -20.25 17.50
N LEU A 471 0.63 -19.58 16.44
CA LEU A 471 -0.64 -18.88 16.33
C LEU A 471 -1.75 -19.82 15.86
N GLN A 472 -3.01 -19.48 16.18
CA GLN A 472 -4.21 -20.14 15.70
C GLN A 472 -4.27 -20.14 14.17
N ASP A 473 -4.12 -18.96 13.58
CA ASP A 473 -4.07 -18.77 12.14
C ASP A 473 -2.60 -18.85 11.68
N THR A 474 -2.23 -20.05 11.22
CA THR A 474 -0.87 -20.31 10.75
C THR A 474 -0.65 -19.71 9.38
N HIS A 475 0.27 -18.76 9.27
CA HIS A 475 0.73 -18.22 7.99
C HIS A 475 1.96 -18.97 7.46
N LEU A 476 1.84 -19.42 6.19
CA LEU A 476 2.93 -20.08 5.46
C LEU A 476 3.31 -19.23 4.25
N PHE A 477 4.62 -19.04 4.08
CA PHE A 477 5.14 -18.26 2.97
C PHE A 477 5.14 -19.08 1.67
N THR A 478 5.06 -18.39 0.53
CA THR A 478 5.26 -19.00 -0.79
C THR A 478 6.74 -19.40 -0.94
N ALA A 479 7.06 -20.60 -0.46
CA ALA A 479 8.39 -21.19 -0.40
C ALA A 479 8.25 -22.72 -0.24
N THR A 480 9.35 -23.46 -0.22
CA THR A 480 9.30 -24.90 0.04
C THR A 480 8.90 -25.19 1.49
N VAL A 481 8.47 -26.42 1.77
CA VAL A 481 8.22 -26.89 3.14
C VAL A 481 9.48 -26.73 4.00
N MET A 482 10.65 -27.09 3.45
CA MET A 482 11.97 -26.94 4.08
C MET A 482 12.22 -25.49 4.53
N GLU A 483 12.03 -24.54 3.61
CA GLU A 483 12.25 -23.10 3.88
C GLU A 483 11.23 -22.54 4.88
N ASN A 484 9.97 -22.99 4.83
CA ASN A 484 8.95 -22.60 5.80
C ASN A 484 9.30 -23.03 7.23
N ILE A 485 9.88 -24.21 7.42
CA ILE A 485 10.37 -24.66 8.74
C ILE A 485 11.65 -23.89 9.13
N ARG A 486 12.60 -23.75 8.18
CA ARG A 486 13.87 -23.03 8.39
C ARG A 486 13.68 -21.56 8.75
N TYR A 487 12.49 -20.99 8.46
CA TYR A 487 12.16 -19.62 8.84
C TYR A 487 12.32 -19.35 10.36
N GLY A 488 12.15 -20.36 11.20
CA GLY A 488 12.41 -20.25 12.65
C GLY A 488 13.90 -20.09 13.01
N LYS A 489 14.82 -20.55 12.12
CA LYS A 489 16.27 -20.45 12.30
C LYS A 489 16.92 -20.50 10.91
N LEU A 490 17.22 -19.33 10.34
CA LEU A 490 17.64 -19.20 8.94
C LEU A 490 18.96 -19.90 8.61
N ASP A 491 19.86 -20.07 9.58
CA ASP A 491 21.15 -20.75 9.44
C ASP A 491 21.11 -22.26 9.79
N ALA A 492 19.89 -22.82 9.92
CA ALA A 492 19.71 -24.24 10.21
C ALA A 492 20.09 -25.14 9.05
N THR A 493 20.73 -26.29 9.35
CA THR A 493 21.01 -27.33 8.34
C THR A 493 19.75 -28.11 7.97
N ASP A 494 19.79 -28.86 6.86
CA ASP A 494 18.66 -29.69 6.44
C ASP A 494 18.35 -30.77 7.49
N GLU A 495 19.37 -31.31 8.15
CA GLU A 495 19.23 -32.30 9.22
C GLU A 495 18.53 -31.70 10.44
N GLU A 496 18.85 -30.46 10.83
CA GLU A 496 18.17 -29.73 11.91
C GLU A 496 16.69 -29.50 11.58
N VAL A 497 16.38 -29.14 10.32
CA VAL A 497 15.00 -28.96 9.85
C VAL A 497 14.22 -30.27 9.91
N ILE A 498 14.81 -31.38 9.45
CA ILE A 498 14.18 -32.71 9.49
C ILE A 498 13.97 -33.16 10.94
N ALA A 499 14.93 -32.90 11.81
CA ALA A 499 14.79 -33.21 13.23
C ALA A 499 13.63 -32.44 13.90
N ALA A 500 13.50 -31.15 13.61
CA ALA A 500 12.38 -30.31 14.07
C ALA A 500 11.03 -30.79 13.53
N ALA A 501 10.97 -31.18 12.25
CA ALA A 501 9.77 -31.75 11.64
C ALA A 501 9.36 -33.09 12.30
N LYS A 502 10.32 -33.95 12.64
CA LYS A 502 10.08 -35.20 13.39
C LYS A 502 9.55 -34.93 14.78
N LEU A 503 10.14 -33.97 15.51
CA LEU A 503 9.65 -33.56 16.82
C LEU A 503 8.20 -33.11 16.77
N ALA A 504 7.86 -32.31 15.79
CA ALA A 504 6.51 -31.78 15.55
C ALA A 504 5.52 -32.81 14.97
N ASN A 505 5.94 -34.06 14.71
CA ASN A 505 5.17 -35.07 13.97
C ASN A 505 4.78 -34.68 12.53
N ALA A 506 5.50 -33.76 11.93
CA ALA A 506 5.26 -33.29 10.56
C ALA A 506 5.91 -34.18 9.49
N ASP A 507 7.01 -34.85 9.79
CA ASP A 507 7.84 -35.63 8.86
C ASP A 507 7.04 -36.65 8.05
N THR A 508 6.10 -37.34 8.70
CA THR A 508 5.30 -38.39 8.06
C THR A 508 4.44 -37.85 6.91
N PHE A 509 3.72 -36.75 7.11
CA PHE A 509 2.89 -36.18 6.05
C PHE A 509 3.75 -35.47 5.00
N ILE A 510 4.88 -34.87 5.39
CA ILE A 510 5.79 -34.21 4.45
C ILE A 510 6.28 -35.21 3.39
N HIS A 511 6.64 -36.44 3.79
CA HIS A 511 7.04 -37.49 2.85
C HIS A 511 5.89 -37.98 1.93
N GLN A 512 4.64 -37.68 2.26
CA GLN A 512 3.48 -38.00 1.40
C GLN A 512 3.23 -36.92 0.34
N LEU A 513 3.86 -35.73 0.46
CA LEU A 513 3.77 -34.69 -0.53
C LEU A 513 4.59 -35.07 -1.79
N PRO A 514 4.21 -34.58 -2.97
CA PRO A 514 4.84 -34.99 -4.24
C PRO A 514 6.36 -34.86 -4.25
N ASP A 515 6.90 -33.76 -3.72
CA ASP A 515 8.34 -33.46 -3.67
C ASP A 515 8.88 -33.46 -2.22
N GLY A 516 8.15 -34.05 -1.26
CA GLY A 516 8.53 -34.09 0.15
C GLY A 516 8.83 -32.71 0.72
N TYR A 517 10.00 -32.53 1.32
CA TYR A 517 10.46 -31.25 1.88
C TYR A 517 10.65 -30.14 0.84
N ASN A 518 10.84 -30.50 -0.45
CA ASN A 518 10.99 -29.53 -1.54
C ASN A 518 9.64 -29.13 -2.16
N THR A 519 8.53 -29.65 -1.67
CA THR A 519 7.19 -29.26 -2.14
C THR A 519 6.98 -27.77 -1.95
N LEU A 520 6.65 -27.05 -3.04
CA LEU A 520 6.36 -25.63 -3.03
C LEU A 520 4.96 -25.39 -2.45
N LEU A 521 4.89 -24.56 -1.41
CA LEU A 521 3.64 -24.08 -0.83
C LEU A 521 3.25 -22.76 -1.48
N THR A 522 1.97 -22.61 -1.79
CA THR A 522 1.41 -21.38 -2.39
C THR A 522 0.11 -20.99 -1.67
N GLY A 523 -0.29 -19.72 -1.78
CA GLY A 523 -1.57 -19.25 -1.24
C GLY A 523 -1.75 -19.61 0.25
N ASP A 524 -0.76 -19.30 1.07
CA ASP A 524 -0.79 -19.58 2.52
C ASP A 524 -0.93 -21.09 2.86
N GLY A 525 -0.34 -21.95 2.01
CA GLY A 525 -0.44 -23.40 2.17
C GLY A 525 -1.84 -23.93 1.86
N ALA A 526 -2.55 -23.35 0.89
CA ALA A 526 -3.91 -23.75 0.50
C ALA A 526 -4.01 -25.24 0.06
N ASN A 527 -2.89 -25.84 -0.33
CA ASN A 527 -2.78 -27.26 -0.68
C ASN A 527 -2.60 -28.18 0.56
N LEU A 528 -2.55 -27.63 1.77
CA LEU A 528 -2.43 -28.37 3.02
C LEU A 528 -3.71 -28.27 3.86
N SER A 529 -4.01 -29.33 4.65
CA SER A 529 -5.05 -29.25 5.67
C SER A 529 -4.64 -28.29 6.79
N GLN A 530 -5.60 -27.80 7.56
CA GLN A 530 -5.33 -26.91 8.70
C GLN A 530 -4.39 -27.57 9.72
N GLY A 531 -4.57 -28.86 10.03
CA GLY A 531 -3.68 -29.58 10.91
C GLY A 531 -2.25 -29.72 10.38
N GLN A 532 -2.08 -29.96 9.06
CA GLN A 532 -0.76 -29.99 8.44
C GLN A 532 -0.05 -28.64 8.53
N ARG A 533 -0.78 -27.51 8.27
CA ARG A 533 -0.23 -26.17 8.46
C ARG A 533 0.22 -25.93 9.91
N GLN A 534 -0.58 -26.39 10.88
CA GLN A 534 -0.25 -26.23 12.29
C GLN A 534 0.99 -27.07 12.69
N LEU A 535 1.16 -28.29 12.16
CA LEU A 535 2.36 -29.08 12.36
C LEU A 535 3.62 -28.39 11.82
N LEU A 536 3.53 -27.68 10.69
CA LEU A 536 4.65 -26.87 10.17
C LEU A 536 4.95 -25.67 11.07
N ALA A 537 3.93 -25.01 11.65
CA ALA A 537 4.15 -23.93 12.61
C ALA A 537 4.82 -24.45 13.89
N ILE A 538 4.43 -25.63 14.39
CA ILE A 538 5.09 -26.30 15.51
C ILE A 538 6.55 -26.63 15.17
N ALA A 539 6.83 -27.15 13.96
CA ALA A 539 8.19 -27.42 13.51
C ALA A 539 9.04 -26.15 13.40
N ARG A 540 8.45 -25.03 12.93
CA ARG A 540 9.07 -23.71 12.89
C ARG A 540 9.45 -23.20 14.30
N ALA A 541 8.58 -23.38 15.28
CA ALA A 541 8.88 -23.05 16.68
C ALA A 541 9.91 -24.01 17.30
N ALA A 542 9.89 -25.29 16.92
CA ALA A 542 10.82 -26.30 17.42
C ALA A 542 12.26 -26.04 16.98
N ILE A 543 12.48 -25.62 15.73
CA ILE A 543 13.83 -25.36 15.22
C ILE A 543 14.46 -24.10 15.82
N ALA A 544 13.64 -23.11 16.24
CA ALA A 544 14.09 -21.93 16.96
C ALA A 544 14.58 -22.25 18.37
N ASP A 545 14.09 -23.33 18.97
CA ASP A 545 14.44 -23.85 20.31
C ASP A 545 14.39 -22.78 21.44
N PRO A 546 13.30 -22.02 21.55
CA PRO A 546 13.18 -20.95 22.53
C PRO A 546 12.87 -21.49 23.92
N PRO A 547 13.35 -20.85 25.04
CA PRO A 547 13.02 -21.23 26.40
C PRO A 547 11.57 -20.91 26.80
N VAL A 548 10.93 -19.96 26.12
CA VAL A 548 9.55 -19.58 26.36
C VAL A 548 8.72 -19.77 25.08
N LEU A 549 7.56 -20.38 25.24
CA LEU A 549 6.61 -20.66 24.19
C LEU A 549 5.27 -19.97 24.45
N ILE A 550 4.68 -19.44 23.39
CA ILE A 550 3.32 -18.91 23.37
C ILE A 550 2.52 -19.71 22.35
N LEU A 551 1.48 -20.39 22.82
CA LEU A 551 0.66 -21.27 22.01
C LEU A 551 -0.78 -20.77 22.04
N ASP A 552 -1.32 -20.43 20.87
CA ASP A 552 -2.76 -20.12 20.70
C ASP A 552 -3.45 -21.34 20.09
N GLU A 553 -4.20 -22.07 20.94
CA GLU A 553 -4.78 -23.36 20.61
C GLU A 553 -6.21 -23.22 20.08
N ALA A 554 -6.39 -23.07 18.77
CA ALA A 554 -7.69 -23.22 18.16
C ALA A 554 -7.69 -24.32 17.09
N THR A 555 -8.16 -25.47 17.50
CA THR A 555 -8.20 -26.69 16.66
C THR A 555 -9.66 -27.10 16.33
N SER A 556 -10.60 -26.16 16.40
CA SER A 556 -12.05 -26.41 16.21
C SER A 556 -12.44 -27.00 14.85
N SER A 557 -11.55 -27.00 13.87
CA SER A 557 -11.83 -27.44 12.49
C SER A 557 -10.94 -28.60 12.02
N ILE A 558 -10.29 -29.32 12.94
CA ILE A 558 -9.38 -30.43 12.62
C ILE A 558 -10.05 -31.76 12.98
N ASP A 559 -9.90 -32.79 12.14
CA ASP A 559 -10.38 -34.14 12.44
C ASP A 559 -9.65 -34.73 13.65
N THR A 560 -10.35 -35.60 14.39
CA THR A 560 -9.88 -36.16 15.68
C THR A 560 -8.52 -36.88 15.60
N ARG A 561 -8.20 -37.50 14.44
CA ARG A 561 -6.93 -38.22 14.26
C ARG A 561 -5.77 -37.21 14.12
N THR A 562 -5.91 -36.26 13.24
CA THR A 562 -4.91 -35.20 13.01
C THR A 562 -4.74 -34.34 14.26
N GLU A 563 -5.83 -34.08 14.98
CA GLU A 563 -5.83 -33.39 16.26
C GLU A 563 -4.89 -34.05 17.28
N LYS A 564 -4.99 -35.37 17.44
CA LYS A 564 -4.10 -36.11 18.35
C LYS A 564 -2.63 -36.00 17.95
N ILE A 565 -2.34 -35.99 16.66
CA ILE A 565 -0.96 -35.84 16.15
C ILE A 565 -0.42 -34.44 16.45
N VAL A 566 -1.24 -33.40 16.25
CA VAL A 566 -0.90 -32.00 16.56
C VAL A 566 -0.66 -31.85 18.07
N GLN A 567 -1.56 -32.40 18.90
CA GLN A 567 -1.43 -32.32 20.34
C GLN A 567 -0.14 -33.02 20.87
N ASP A 568 0.19 -34.22 20.35
CA ASP A 568 1.43 -34.90 20.68
C ASP A 568 2.67 -34.11 20.26
N GLY A 569 2.61 -33.44 19.08
CA GLY A 569 3.66 -32.52 18.63
C GLY A 569 3.84 -31.33 19.55
N MET A 570 2.72 -30.70 19.96
CA MET A 570 2.72 -29.59 20.91
C MET A 570 3.26 -30.03 22.30
N ASP A 571 2.82 -31.17 22.81
CA ASP A 571 3.28 -31.69 24.11
C ASP A 571 4.80 -31.99 24.12
N LYS A 572 5.34 -32.47 22.99
CA LYS A 572 6.79 -32.64 22.83
C LYS A 572 7.51 -31.29 22.78
N LEU A 573 6.96 -30.31 22.08
CA LEU A 573 7.54 -28.98 21.98
C LEU A 573 7.57 -28.26 23.34
N MET A 574 6.55 -28.43 24.17
CA MET A 574 6.43 -27.77 25.49
C MET A 574 7.39 -28.30 26.57
N ARG A 575 7.91 -29.52 26.42
CA ARG A 575 8.75 -30.14 27.46
C ARG A 575 9.98 -29.33 27.82
N GLY A 576 10.11 -28.99 29.10
CA GLY A 576 11.26 -28.25 29.64
C GLY A 576 11.27 -26.76 29.32
N ARG A 577 10.19 -26.22 28.74
CA ARG A 577 10.05 -24.82 28.41
C ARG A 577 8.93 -24.16 29.18
N THR A 578 9.11 -22.89 29.53
CA THR A 578 8.03 -22.09 30.08
C THR A 578 7.00 -21.86 28.96
N THR A 579 5.76 -22.26 29.19
CA THR A 579 4.76 -22.25 28.12
C THR A 579 3.49 -21.53 28.55
N PHE A 580 3.09 -20.56 27.77
CA PHE A 580 1.80 -19.87 27.89
C PHE A 580 0.85 -20.41 26.82
N VAL A 581 -0.27 -20.98 27.24
CA VAL A 581 -1.26 -21.58 26.34
C VAL A 581 -2.58 -20.83 26.46
N ILE A 582 -3.06 -20.26 25.36
CA ILE A 582 -4.46 -19.83 25.27
C ILE A 582 -5.29 -21.07 24.96
N ALA A 583 -5.86 -21.65 26.02
CA ALA A 583 -6.46 -22.96 25.91
C ALA A 583 -7.94 -22.87 25.52
N HIS A 584 -8.28 -23.55 24.44
CA HIS A 584 -9.65 -23.79 23.99
C HIS A 584 -10.12 -25.23 24.25
N ARG A 585 -9.26 -26.08 24.83
CA ARG A 585 -9.52 -27.49 25.10
C ARG A 585 -9.35 -27.83 26.56
N LEU A 586 -10.28 -28.62 27.06
CA LEU A 586 -10.29 -29.09 28.43
C LEU A 586 -9.08 -29.96 28.76
N SER A 587 -8.58 -30.77 27.81
CA SER A 587 -7.39 -31.62 27.99
C SER A 587 -6.11 -30.82 28.23
N THR A 588 -5.92 -29.75 27.44
CA THR A 588 -4.73 -28.88 27.57
C THR A 588 -4.75 -28.11 28.88
N VAL A 589 -5.93 -27.61 29.25
CA VAL A 589 -6.14 -26.92 30.54
C VAL A 589 -5.82 -27.86 31.72
N ARG A 590 -6.40 -29.07 31.73
CA ARG A 590 -6.26 -30.03 32.80
C ARG A 590 -4.80 -30.42 33.07
N ASN A 591 -4.01 -30.54 32.03
CA ASN A 591 -2.60 -30.96 32.12
C ASN A 591 -1.62 -29.78 32.29
N SER A 592 -2.11 -28.60 32.65
CA SER A 592 -1.27 -27.43 32.92
C SER A 592 -0.89 -27.35 34.40
N ASP A 593 0.35 -26.89 34.67
CA ASP A 593 0.85 -26.73 36.03
C ASP A 593 0.13 -25.58 36.76
N CYS A 594 -0.30 -24.58 36.03
CA CYS A 594 -1.06 -23.46 36.55
C CYS A 594 -2.14 -23.05 35.53
N ILE A 595 -3.33 -22.85 36.01
CA ILE A 595 -4.47 -22.33 35.24
C ILE A 595 -4.79 -20.94 35.78
N MET A 596 -4.91 -19.98 34.87
CA MET A 596 -5.30 -18.61 35.21
C MET A 596 -6.63 -18.30 34.52
N VAL A 597 -7.63 -18.02 35.33
CA VAL A 597 -8.97 -17.65 34.82
C VAL A 597 -9.06 -16.15 34.68
N LEU A 598 -9.32 -15.70 33.46
CA LEU A 598 -9.47 -14.29 33.15
C LEU A 598 -10.95 -13.93 32.96
N GLU A 599 -11.36 -12.84 33.60
CA GLU A 599 -12.66 -12.22 33.41
C GLU A 599 -12.52 -10.70 33.41
N GLN A 600 -13.05 -10.05 32.36
CA GLN A 600 -13.02 -8.58 32.21
C GLN A 600 -11.62 -7.96 32.45
N GLY A 601 -10.58 -8.60 31.92
CA GLY A 601 -9.20 -8.09 32.01
C GLY A 601 -8.50 -8.30 33.35
N ARG A 602 -9.06 -9.12 34.24
CA ARG A 602 -8.47 -9.45 35.55
C ARG A 602 -8.26 -10.96 35.67
N ILE A 603 -7.21 -11.37 36.38
CA ILE A 603 -7.06 -12.77 36.81
C ILE A 603 -7.87 -12.93 38.10
N ILE A 604 -8.95 -13.72 38.02
CA ILE A 604 -9.89 -13.92 39.13
C ILE A 604 -9.63 -15.20 39.89
N GLU A 605 -9.05 -16.21 39.24
CA GLU A 605 -8.69 -17.50 39.88
C GLU A 605 -7.33 -17.97 39.35
N ARG A 606 -6.58 -18.62 40.19
CA ARG A 606 -5.27 -19.17 39.88
C ARG A 606 -5.00 -20.44 40.70
N GLY A 607 -4.67 -21.54 40.05
CA GLY A 607 -4.37 -22.81 40.71
C GLY A 607 -4.13 -23.93 39.70
N ASN A 608 -3.93 -25.14 40.17
CA ASN A 608 -3.96 -26.32 39.32
C ASN A 608 -5.41 -26.80 39.11
N HIS A 609 -5.60 -27.81 38.25
CA HIS A 609 -6.93 -28.34 37.95
C HIS A 609 -7.67 -28.82 39.22
N GLU A 610 -7.02 -29.55 40.12
CA GLU A 610 -7.65 -30.13 41.33
C GLU A 610 -8.09 -29.02 42.29
N GLN A 611 -7.22 -28.06 42.55
CA GLN A 611 -7.52 -26.90 43.41
C GLN A 611 -8.72 -26.12 42.92
N LEU A 612 -8.74 -25.72 41.63
CA LEU A 612 -9.82 -24.91 41.07
C LEU A 612 -11.13 -25.70 40.93
N MET A 613 -11.08 -27.02 40.83
CA MET A 613 -12.29 -27.85 40.86
C MET A 613 -12.88 -27.91 42.27
N GLU A 614 -12.05 -27.96 43.35
CA GLU A 614 -12.48 -27.94 44.75
C GLU A 614 -13.07 -26.59 45.16
N GLU A 615 -12.56 -25.48 44.60
CA GLU A 615 -13.06 -24.13 44.88
C GLU A 615 -14.47 -23.85 44.34
N HIS A 616 -14.98 -24.70 43.42
CA HIS A 616 -16.30 -24.52 42.75
C HIS A 616 -16.54 -23.12 42.15
N GLY A 617 -15.46 -22.45 41.75
CA GLY A 617 -15.49 -21.09 41.20
C GLY A 617 -15.83 -21.02 39.71
N LYS A 618 -15.33 -19.99 39.04
CA LYS A 618 -15.56 -19.77 37.61
C LYS A 618 -14.94 -20.87 36.75
N TYR A 619 -13.77 -21.37 37.11
CA TYR A 619 -13.13 -22.50 36.42
C TYR A 619 -14.02 -23.75 36.45
N TYR A 620 -14.58 -24.08 37.62
CA TYR A 620 -15.51 -25.21 37.76
C TYR A 620 -16.72 -25.07 36.84
N GLN A 621 -17.31 -23.85 36.77
CA GLN A 621 -18.44 -23.57 35.90
C GLN A 621 -18.05 -23.75 34.42
N LEU A 622 -16.90 -23.22 33.99
CA LEU A 622 -16.42 -23.35 32.61
C LEU A 622 -16.10 -24.79 32.24
N TYR A 623 -15.55 -25.57 33.20
CA TYR A 623 -15.15 -26.95 32.96
C TYR A 623 -16.33 -27.92 32.93
N THR A 624 -17.32 -27.75 33.81
CA THR A 624 -18.51 -28.62 33.89
C THR A 624 -19.64 -28.24 32.95
N GLY A 625 -19.56 -27.04 32.31
CA GLY A 625 -20.64 -26.50 31.49
C GLY A 625 -21.86 -26.02 32.29
N ASN A 626 -21.79 -26.03 33.61
CA ASN A 626 -22.84 -25.52 34.49
C ASN A 626 -22.67 -24.00 34.62
N LEU A 627 -23.25 -23.28 33.68
CA LEU A 627 -23.47 -21.84 33.87
C LEU A 627 -24.53 -21.73 35.01
N ALA A 628 -24.13 -21.23 36.17
CA ALA A 628 -25.08 -20.81 37.17
C ALA A 628 -26.01 -19.76 36.54
N GLU A 629 -27.33 -19.98 36.58
CA GLU A 629 -28.38 -19.06 36.13
C GLU A 629 -28.26 -17.68 36.77
#